data_59512bc9c87cc66b79a1f3beb30521c9
#
_entry.id   59512bc9c87cc66b79a1f3beb30521c9
#
_cell.length_a   1.000
_cell.length_b   1.000
_cell.length_c   1.000
_cell.angle_alpha   90.00
_cell.angle_beta   90.00
_cell.angle_gamma   90.00
#
_symmetry.space_group_name_H-M   'P 1'
#
loop_
_entity.id
_entity.type
_entity.pdbx_description
1 polymer ?
#
loop_
_entity_poly.entity_id
_entity_poly.type
_entity_poly.pdbx_seq_one_letter_code
_entity_poly.pdbx_strand_id
1 'polypeptide(L)'
;MLAARSSGGGIGGPGGGHQPHHMHRKQSVASLSGTRAHRSNSQDPKRGSSCGKQGALHRHRAALIREMETSWYLKMFGLGKEDTVAHKTGMPYRNLGKSGLRVSCLGLGTWVTFGGQITDEVAEKLMTIAYESGVNLFDTAEVYAGGRAEIILGNIIKKKCWRRSSLVITTKLYWGGKAETERGLSRKHIIEGLKGSLQRMQLEYVDVVFANRPDSNTPMEEIVRAMTYVINQGMAMYWGTSRWTAMEIMEAYSVARQFNLIPPVCEQAEYHLFQREKVEVQLPELYHKIGVGAMTWSPLACGIITGKYENGIPESSRASMKSYQWLKEKIVSEDGRKQQAKLKELNHIAEKLGCTLPQLAVAWCLRNEGVSSVLLGTSNPEQLTENLGAIQVLPKMTSHVVSEIDHILGNRPYSKKDYRS
;
A
#
# COMPACT_ATOMS: atom_id res chain seq x y z
N MET A 1 14.29 55.84 4.03
CA MET A 1 15.04 56.57 5.07
C MET A 1 15.81 55.55 5.85
N LEU A 2 17.03 55.43 5.51
CA LEU A 2 18.24 55.78 6.26
C LEU A 2 18.46 54.85 7.45
N ALA A 3 19.37 53.93 7.35
CA ALA A 3 20.82 54.01 7.58
C ALA A 3 21.15 53.96 9.07
N ALA A 4 22.09 53.34 9.59
CA ALA A 4 23.33 52.71 9.24
C ALA A 4 24.12 52.41 10.50
N ARG A 5 25.06 51.45 10.39
CA ARG A 5 26.41 51.45 11.02
C ARG A 5 26.49 51.29 12.56
N SER A 6 27.48 50.65 13.09
CA SER A 6 28.76 50.10 12.66
C SER A 6 29.48 49.47 13.84
N SER A 7 30.38 48.55 13.54
CA SER A 7 31.73 48.37 14.07
C SER A 7 31.84 47.88 15.55
N GLY A 8 32.73 47.08 15.93
CA GLY A 8 33.93 46.54 15.40
C GLY A 8 34.74 45.86 16.48
N GLY A 9 35.64 45.02 16.04
CA GLY A 9 36.98 44.81 16.59
C GLY A 9 37.02 43.89 17.82
N GLY A 10 37.84 42.94 17.93
CA GLY A 10 39.08 42.54 17.36
C GLY A 10 39.77 41.52 18.24
N ILE A 11 40.43 40.62 17.63
CA ILE A 11 41.80 40.12 17.88
C ILE A 11 42.07 39.34 19.17
N GLY A 12 42.60 38.11 19.01
CA GLY A 12 43.50 37.46 19.95
C GLY A 12 43.48 35.95 19.97
N GLY A 13 44.32 35.29 19.17
CA GLY A 13 44.81 33.95 19.49
C GLY A 13 46.16 34.11 20.24
N PRO A 14 46.95 33.10 20.49
CA PRO A 14 46.98 31.71 19.95
C PRO A 14 47.37 30.62 20.99
N GLY A 15 47.37 29.38 20.58
CA GLY A 15 48.44 28.47 20.96
C GLY A 15 48.11 27.35 21.94
N GLY A 16 48.42 26.14 21.52
CA GLY A 16 48.66 25.05 22.44
C GLY A 16 48.19 23.69 21.92
N GLY A 17 49.02 23.07 21.08
CA GLY A 17 48.83 21.68 20.67
C GLY A 17 49.21 20.72 21.78
N HIS A 18 48.60 19.56 21.72
CA HIS A 18 49.26 18.32 22.10
C HIS A 18 48.55 17.12 21.44
N GLN A 19 49.34 16.35 20.75
CA GLN A 19 49.01 15.09 20.12
C GLN A 19 49.26 13.90 21.10
N PRO A 20 49.18 12.64 20.66
CA PRO A 20 48.17 11.68 21.19
C PRO A 20 48.84 10.60 22.01
N HIS A 21 48.09 9.90 22.79
CA HIS A 21 48.53 8.63 23.38
C HIS A 21 47.76 7.44 22.80
N HIS A 22 48.49 6.66 22.03
CA HIS A 22 48.20 5.27 21.74
C HIS A 22 48.19 4.44 23.03
N MET A 23 47.15 3.63 23.22
CA MET A 23 47.25 2.45 24.06
C MET A 23 46.68 1.24 23.34
N HIS A 24 47.65 0.40 22.93
CA HIS A 24 47.42 -1.00 22.60
C HIS A 24 46.92 -1.77 23.83
N ARG A 25 45.92 -2.57 23.67
CA ARG A 25 45.65 -3.67 24.58
C ARG A 25 45.50 -4.98 23.83
N LYS A 26 46.43 -5.87 24.17
CA LYS A 26 46.66 -7.19 23.60
C LYS A 26 45.51 -8.16 23.90
N GLN A 27 45.28 -9.01 22.92
CA GLN A 27 44.58 -10.28 23.05
C GLN A 27 45.34 -11.21 24.01
N SER A 28 44.60 -11.94 24.83
CA SER A 28 45.11 -13.15 25.46
C SER A 28 44.14 -14.30 25.21
N VAL A 29 44.64 -15.25 24.47
CA VAL A 29 44.04 -16.57 24.27
C VAL A 29 44.44 -17.41 25.48
N ALA A 30 43.51 -18.06 26.12
CA ALA A 30 43.77 -19.08 27.12
C ALA A 30 43.15 -20.41 26.68
N SER A 31 44.04 -21.30 26.34
CA SER A 31 43.80 -22.73 26.19
C SER A 31 43.72 -23.41 27.55
N LEU A 32 42.75 -24.28 27.74
CA LEU A 32 42.76 -25.21 28.86
C LEU A 32 42.65 -26.65 28.37
N SER A 33 43.76 -27.32 28.61
CA SER A 33 43.99 -28.75 28.52
C SER A 33 43.32 -29.50 29.68
N GLY A 34 42.97 -30.73 29.39
CA GLY A 34 42.26 -31.62 30.27
C GLY A 34 43.02 -32.20 31.46
N THR A 35 42.30 -32.76 32.36
CA THR A 35 42.78 -33.83 33.23
C THR A 35 41.67 -34.84 33.56
N ARG A 36 42.06 -36.12 33.42
CA ARG A 36 41.36 -37.33 33.85
C ARG A 36 41.57 -37.55 35.35
N ALA A 37 40.58 -38.08 36.04
CA ALA A 37 40.70 -39.09 37.10
C ALA A 37 39.32 -39.44 37.68
N HIS A 38 39.00 -40.55 37.74
CA HIS A 38 39.04 -41.82 38.50
C HIS A 38 37.65 -42.24 39.01
N ARG A 39 37.39 -43.50 38.75
CA ARG A 39 36.22 -44.31 39.19
C ARG A 39 36.19 -44.43 40.71
N SER A 40 35.00 -44.48 41.30
CA SER A 40 34.66 -45.39 42.40
C SER A 40 33.21 -45.80 42.28
N ASN A 41 33.04 -47.10 42.36
CA ASN A 41 31.82 -47.90 42.37
C ASN A 41 31.18 -47.80 43.76
N SER A 42 29.88 -47.64 43.86
CA SER A 42 29.07 -48.18 44.93
C SER A 42 27.65 -48.44 44.44
N GLN A 43 27.19 -49.62 44.70
CA GLN A 43 25.93 -50.23 44.31
C GLN A 43 24.75 -49.73 45.14
N ASP A 44 23.61 -49.43 44.41
CA ASP A 44 22.21 -49.88 44.64
C ASP A 44 21.42 -49.48 45.90
N PRO A 45 20.07 -49.47 45.91
CA PRO A 45 19.07 -49.88 44.91
C PRO A 45 17.79 -49.02 44.80
N LYS A 46 17.09 -49.23 43.73
CA LYS A 46 15.63 -49.09 43.53
C LYS A 46 14.90 -47.81 43.94
N ARG A 47 14.60 -46.98 42.95
CA ARG A 47 13.33 -46.22 42.89
C ARG A 47 12.80 -46.17 41.46
N GLY A 48 11.53 -46.50 41.37
CA GLY A 48 10.83 -46.84 40.16
C GLY A 48 10.60 -45.74 39.14
N SER A 49 10.48 -46.20 37.98
CA SER A 49 10.07 -45.59 36.72
C SER A 49 8.89 -44.61 36.82
N SER A 50 9.19 -43.30 36.81
CA SER A 50 8.20 -42.28 36.42
C SER A 50 8.79 -41.24 35.45
N CYS A 51 10.07 -41.29 35.18
CA CYS A 51 10.77 -40.30 34.30
C CYS A 51 10.63 -40.58 32.79
N GLY A 52 10.23 -41.80 32.41
CA GLY A 52 10.09 -42.16 30.99
C GLY A 52 8.83 -41.62 30.30
N LYS A 53 7.75 -41.43 31.04
CA LYS A 53 6.49 -40.97 30.45
C LYS A 53 6.44 -39.47 30.21
N GLN A 54 7.05 -38.66 31.04
CA GLN A 54 7.13 -37.18 30.82
C GLN A 54 8.06 -36.80 29.68
N GLY A 55 9.19 -37.50 29.52
CA GLY A 55 10.11 -37.27 28.40
C GLY A 55 9.54 -37.70 27.04
N ALA A 56 8.69 -38.74 27.02
CA ALA A 56 7.99 -39.17 25.82
C ALA A 56 6.88 -38.18 25.41
N LEU A 57 6.14 -37.68 26.42
CA LEU A 57 5.09 -36.65 26.19
C LEU A 57 5.66 -35.32 25.69
N HIS A 58 6.82 -34.93 26.23
CA HIS A 58 7.52 -33.69 25.81
C HIS A 58 8.08 -33.81 24.40
N ARG A 59 8.62 -34.97 24.03
CA ARG A 59 9.09 -35.25 22.67
C ARG A 59 7.93 -35.33 21.67
N HIS A 60 6.82 -35.91 22.05
CA HIS A 60 5.63 -35.98 21.20
C HIS A 60 5.01 -34.60 20.97
N ARG A 61 4.96 -33.76 22.01
CA ARG A 61 4.48 -32.37 21.92
C ARG A 61 5.41 -31.50 21.06
N ALA A 62 6.73 -31.68 21.19
CA ALA A 62 7.70 -30.98 20.34
C ALA A 62 7.66 -31.45 18.88
N ALA A 63 7.39 -32.72 18.63
CA ALA A 63 7.18 -33.24 17.28
C ALA A 63 5.90 -32.70 16.64
N LEU A 64 4.79 -32.64 17.38
CA LEU A 64 3.52 -32.06 16.94
C LEU A 64 3.64 -30.57 16.65
N ILE A 65 4.37 -29.83 17.48
CA ILE A 65 4.61 -28.38 17.25
C ILE A 65 5.45 -28.20 15.97
N ARG A 66 6.50 -28.98 15.77
CA ARG A 66 7.29 -28.94 14.54
C ARG A 66 6.48 -29.33 13.30
N GLU A 67 5.62 -30.31 13.43
CA GLU A 67 4.74 -30.75 12.34
C GLU A 67 3.69 -29.70 12.01
N MET A 68 3.13 -29.01 13.03
CA MET A 68 2.24 -27.87 12.86
C MET A 68 2.96 -26.67 12.23
N GLU A 69 4.17 -26.34 12.68
CA GLU A 69 5.00 -25.29 12.13
C GLU A 69 5.39 -25.59 10.68
N THR A 70 5.76 -26.82 10.39
CA THR A 70 6.10 -27.25 9.02
C THR A 70 4.87 -27.26 8.12
N SER A 71 3.72 -27.69 8.61
CA SER A 71 2.46 -27.66 7.87
C SER A 71 2.00 -26.21 7.61
N TRP A 72 2.15 -25.34 8.59
CA TRP A 72 1.87 -23.92 8.43
C TRP A 72 2.82 -23.27 7.43
N TYR A 73 4.12 -23.56 7.53
CA TYR A 73 5.14 -23.09 6.60
C TYR A 73 4.89 -23.57 5.17
N LEU A 74 4.55 -24.85 5.00
CA LEU A 74 4.20 -25.43 3.69
C LEU A 74 2.92 -24.80 3.10
N LYS A 75 1.92 -24.51 3.93
CA LYS A 75 0.71 -23.79 3.50
C LYS A 75 1.01 -22.34 3.14
N MET A 76 1.87 -21.69 3.91
CA MET A 76 2.24 -20.29 3.69
C MET A 76 3.02 -20.09 2.39
N PHE A 77 3.87 -21.05 2.03
CA PHE A 77 4.70 -21.01 0.82
C PHE A 77 4.14 -21.85 -0.35
N GLY A 78 2.95 -22.41 -0.20
CA GLY A 78 2.30 -23.16 -1.28
C GLY A 78 2.99 -24.45 -1.66
N LEU A 79 3.75 -25.04 -0.75
CA LEU A 79 4.51 -26.29 -0.99
C LEU A 79 3.73 -27.54 -0.56
N GLY A 80 2.47 -27.42 -0.17
CA GLY A 80 1.60 -28.54 0.17
C GLY A 80 0.98 -29.19 -1.08
N LYS A 81 0.69 -30.49 -0.98
CA LYS A 81 0.12 -31.31 -2.07
C LYS A 81 -1.28 -30.90 -2.59
N GLU A 82 -1.90 -29.90 -1.98
CA GLU A 82 -3.19 -29.35 -2.39
C GLU A 82 -3.05 -27.99 -3.08
N ASP A 83 -2.03 -27.83 -3.93
CA ASP A 83 -2.04 -26.72 -4.86
C ASP A 83 -3.12 -26.99 -5.90
N THR A 84 -4.29 -26.51 -5.56
CA THR A 84 -5.38 -26.33 -6.50
C THR A 84 -4.85 -25.62 -7.73
N VAL A 85 -5.16 -26.21 -8.88
CA VAL A 85 -4.98 -25.64 -10.21
C VAL A 85 -5.24 -24.14 -10.14
N ALA A 86 -4.24 -23.31 -10.47
CA ALA A 86 -4.38 -21.87 -10.51
C ALA A 86 -5.58 -21.52 -11.41
N HIS A 87 -6.66 -21.02 -10.81
CA HIS A 87 -7.83 -20.58 -11.56
C HIS A 87 -7.42 -19.46 -12.50
N LYS A 88 -7.56 -19.69 -13.81
CA LYS A 88 -7.43 -18.63 -14.80
C LYS A 88 -8.62 -17.69 -14.66
N THR A 89 -8.43 -16.59 -13.95
CA THR A 89 -9.49 -15.60 -13.73
C THR A 89 -9.63 -14.60 -14.86
N GLY A 90 -8.65 -14.54 -15.77
CA GLY A 90 -8.56 -13.50 -16.80
C GLY A 90 -8.06 -12.15 -16.28
N MET A 91 -7.72 -12.03 -14.99
CA MET A 91 -7.16 -10.82 -14.41
C MET A 91 -5.78 -10.52 -15.01
N PRO A 92 -5.58 -9.37 -15.66
CA PRO A 92 -4.24 -8.92 -16.05
C PRO A 92 -3.41 -8.49 -14.85
N TYR A 93 -2.11 -8.75 -14.91
CA TYR A 93 -1.15 -8.27 -13.92
C TYR A 93 -0.16 -7.32 -14.58
N ARG A 94 0.22 -6.27 -13.85
CA ARG A 94 1.15 -5.24 -14.30
C ARG A 94 2.25 -5.06 -13.26
N ASN A 95 3.41 -4.59 -13.68
CA ASN A 95 4.44 -4.22 -12.72
C ASN A 95 4.08 -2.90 -12.02
N LEU A 96 4.35 -2.83 -10.72
CA LEU A 96 4.20 -1.58 -9.98
C LEU A 96 5.35 -0.64 -10.35
N GLY A 97 5.05 0.38 -11.16
CA GLY A 97 6.09 1.21 -11.76
C GLY A 97 7.09 0.36 -12.55
N LYS A 98 8.35 0.70 -12.49
CA LYS A 98 9.45 -0.09 -13.05
C LYS A 98 10.08 -1.06 -12.04
N SER A 99 9.33 -1.43 -11.01
CA SER A 99 9.73 -2.49 -10.07
C SER A 99 9.38 -3.87 -10.60
N GLY A 100 9.88 -4.91 -9.95
CA GLY A 100 9.53 -6.31 -10.26
C GLY A 100 8.24 -6.78 -9.62
N LEU A 101 7.54 -5.94 -8.84
CA LEU A 101 6.32 -6.33 -8.14
C LEU A 101 5.14 -6.41 -9.11
N ARG A 102 4.56 -7.59 -9.24
CA ARG A 102 3.38 -7.86 -10.06
C ARG A 102 2.11 -7.63 -9.27
N VAL A 103 1.30 -6.68 -9.69
CA VAL A 103 0.01 -6.36 -9.08
C VAL A 103 -1.13 -6.63 -10.06
N SER A 104 -2.26 -7.08 -9.55
CA SER A 104 -3.48 -7.15 -10.35
C SER A 104 -3.87 -5.75 -10.84
N CYS A 105 -4.33 -5.63 -12.06
CA CYS A 105 -4.69 -4.33 -12.62
C CYS A 105 -5.89 -3.68 -11.91
N LEU A 106 -6.68 -4.49 -11.18
CA LEU A 106 -7.70 -4.03 -10.24
C LEU A 106 -7.28 -4.45 -8.84
N GLY A 107 -7.40 -3.54 -7.88
CA GLY A 107 -7.17 -3.78 -6.47
C GLY A 107 -8.43 -3.44 -5.66
N LEU A 108 -8.46 -3.84 -4.40
CA LEU A 108 -9.53 -3.48 -3.46
C LEU A 108 -9.00 -2.54 -2.39
N GLY A 109 -9.56 -1.34 -2.33
CA GLY A 109 -9.33 -0.38 -1.26
C GLY A 109 -10.32 -0.57 -0.12
N THR A 110 -9.93 -0.14 1.07
CA THR A 110 -10.73 -0.29 2.29
C THR A 110 -11.21 1.03 2.89
N TRP A 111 -10.87 2.15 2.24
CA TRP A 111 -11.25 3.47 2.71
C TRP A 111 -12.77 3.64 2.81
N VAL A 112 -13.22 4.13 3.95
CA VAL A 112 -14.63 4.37 4.31
C VAL A 112 -15.44 3.09 4.52
N THR A 113 -15.09 1.99 3.90
CA THR A 113 -15.87 0.75 3.92
C THR A 113 -15.55 -0.11 5.14
N PHE A 114 -14.32 -0.58 5.28
CA PHE A 114 -13.93 -1.49 6.36
C PHE A 114 -13.94 -0.79 7.72
N GLY A 115 -14.71 -1.33 8.65
CA GLY A 115 -14.83 -0.78 9.99
C GLY A 115 -15.73 0.46 10.09
N GLY A 116 -16.32 0.89 8.99
CA GLY A 116 -17.19 2.05 8.90
C GLY A 116 -18.54 1.72 8.28
N GLN A 117 -18.64 1.83 6.97
CA GLN A 117 -19.90 1.72 6.22
C GLN A 117 -20.45 0.29 6.17
N ILE A 118 -19.61 -0.73 6.27
CA ILE A 118 -19.99 -2.14 6.13
C ILE A 118 -19.63 -2.93 7.37
N THR A 119 -20.31 -4.08 7.53
CA THR A 119 -20.00 -5.05 8.59
C THR A 119 -18.76 -5.86 8.24
N ASP A 120 -18.20 -6.56 9.23
CA ASP A 120 -17.04 -7.43 9.03
C ASP A 120 -17.35 -8.58 8.08
N GLU A 121 -18.60 -9.10 8.12
CA GLU A 121 -19.08 -10.16 7.25
C GLU A 121 -19.15 -9.71 5.78
N VAL A 122 -19.60 -8.49 5.52
CA VAL A 122 -19.61 -7.89 4.18
C VAL A 122 -18.19 -7.65 3.69
N ALA A 123 -17.30 -7.16 4.57
CA ALA A 123 -15.89 -6.99 4.25
C ALA A 123 -15.23 -8.31 3.83
N GLU A 124 -15.48 -9.40 4.55
CA GLU A 124 -15.00 -10.74 4.22
C GLU A 124 -15.51 -11.19 2.84
N LYS A 125 -16.79 -10.95 2.57
CA LYS A 125 -17.40 -11.29 1.28
C LYS A 125 -16.78 -10.52 0.13
N LEU A 126 -16.55 -9.22 0.29
CA LEU A 126 -15.87 -8.38 -0.70
C LEU A 126 -14.45 -8.88 -0.98
N MET A 127 -13.66 -9.13 0.04
CA MET A 127 -12.31 -9.64 -0.13
C MET A 127 -12.28 -11.01 -0.80
N THR A 128 -13.21 -11.89 -0.46
CA THR A 128 -13.32 -13.22 -1.05
C THR A 128 -13.65 -13.14 -2.54
N ILE A 129 -14.64 -12.33 -2.93
CA ILE A 129 -14.99 -12.09 -4.33
C ILE A 129 -13.78 -11.55 -5.10
N ALA A 130 -13.10 -10.56 -4.55
CA ALA A 130 -11.92 -9.95 -5.18
C ALA A 130 -10.81 -10.99 -5.37
N TYR A 131 -10.44 -11.70 -4.31
CA TYR A 131 -9.38 -12.70 -4.34
C TYR A 131 -9.67 -13.82 -5.36
N GLU A 132 -10.87 -14.37 -5.35
CA GLU A 132 -11.30 -15.42 -6.28
C GLU A 132 -11.36 -14.92 -7.73
N SER A 133 -11.52 -13.62 -7.93
CA SER A 133 -11.48 -12.98 -9.26
C SER A 133 -10.06 -12.62 -9.72
N GLY A 134 -9.04 -12.97 -8.98
CA GLY A 134 -7.63 -12.74 -9.32
C GLY A 134 -7.03 -11.46 -8.77
N VAL A 135 -7.75 -10.69 -7.96
CA VAL A 135 -7.20 -9.52 -7.25
C VAL A 135 -6.18 -10.00 -6.22
N ASN A 136 -4.96 -9.51 -6.31
CA ASN A 136 -3.94 -9.77 -5.30
C ASN A 136 -3.64 -8.54 -4.43
N LEU A 137 -4.06 -7.34 -4.86
CA LEU A 137 -3.76 -6.07 -4.22
C LEU A 137 -4.91 -5.63 -3.31
N PHE A 138 -4.60 -5.46 -2.01
CA PHE A 138 -5.51 -4.93 -1.00
C PHE A 138 -4.85 -3.76 -0.30
N ASP A 139 -5.50 -2.61 -0.34
CA ASP A 139 -4.97 -1.34 0.17
C ASP A 139 -5.72 -0.87 1.40
N THR A 140 -4.98 -0.42 2.39
CA THR A 140 -5.50 0.15 3.63
C THR A 140 -4.63 1.32 4.11
N ALA A 141 -4.89 1.82 5.30
CA ALA A 141 -4.10 2.85 5.97
C ALA A 141 -4.30 2.79 7.50
N GLU A 142 -3.29 3.26 8.25
CA GLU A 142 -3.38 3.33 9.71
C GLU A 142 -4.56 4.15 10.21
N VAL A 143 -4.98 5.16 9.45
CA VAL A 143 -6.07 6.08 9.82
C VAL A 143 -7.47 5.55 9.50
N TYR A 144 -7.60 4.58 8.61
CA TYR A 144 -8.90 4.11 8.16
C TYR A 144 -9.69 3.48 9.31
N ALA A 145 -10.82 4.06 9.62
CA ALA A 145 -11.66 3.69 10.76
C ALA A 145 -10.87 3.60 12.09
N GLY A 146 -9.89 4.50 12.27
CA GLY A 146 -9.06 4.53 13.49
C GLY A 146 -8.21 3.28 13.70
N GLY A 147 -7.79 2.63 12.63
CA GLY A 147 -7.01 1.38 12.65
C GLY A 147 -7.86 0.11 12.52
N ARG A 148 -9.18 0.22 12.58
CA ARG A 148 -10.08 -0.95 12.47
C ARG A 148 -10.05 -1.59 11.08
N ALA A 149 -9.86 -0.80 10.02
CA ALA A 149 -9.74 -1.35 8.68
C ALA A 149 -8.58 -2.34 8.57
N GLU A 150 -7.42 -2.00 9.14
CA GLU A 150 -6.27 -2.91 9.18
C GLU A 150 -6.54 -4.16 10.01
N ILE A 151 -7.22 -4.05 11.14
CA ILE A 151 -7.60 -5.19 11.99
C ILE A 151 -8.53 -6.14 11.23
N ILE A 152 -9.54 -5.63 10.56
CA ILE A 152 -10.49 -6.41 9.77
C ILE A 152 -9.79 -7.12 8.62
N LEU A 153 -8.96 -6.40 7.87
CA LEU A 153 -8.16 -6.97 6.77
C LEU A 153 -7.31 -8.14 7.25
N GLY A 154 -6.57 -7.95 8.32
CA GLY A 154 -5.71 -8.99 8.90
C GLY A 154 -6.50 -10.20 9.39
N ASN A 155 -7.63 -9.99 10.05
CA ASN A 155 -8.51 -11.07 10.51
C ASN A 155 -9.05 -11.92 9.35
N ILE A 156 -9.43 -11.26 8.25
CA ILE A 156 -9.94 -11.96 7.06
C ILE A 156 -8.83 -12.79 6.41
N ILE A 157 -7.65 -12.24 6.22
CA ILE A 157 -6.50 -12.97 5.64
C ILE A 157 -6.19 -14.22 6.48
N LYS A 158 -6.15 -14.06 7.79
CA LYS A 158 -5.90 -15.17 8.73
C LYS A 158 -7.00 -16.23 8.67
N LYS A 159 -8.26 -15.82 8.68
CA LYS A 159 -9.42 -16.72 8.61
C LYS A 159 -9.45 -17.52 7.31
N LYS A 160 -9.17 -16.88 6.19
CA LYS A 160 -9.19 -17.50 4.86
C LYS A 160 -7.97 -18.38 4.60
N CYS A 161 -6.93 -18.29 5.42
CA CYS A 161 -5.68 -19.02 5.25
C CYS A 161 -5.06 -18.82 3.85
N TRP A 162 -5.21 -17.65 3.25
CA TRP A 162 -4.58 -17.34 1.97
C TRP A 162 -3.07 -17.29 2.11
N ARG A 163 -2.38 -17.82 1.13
CA ARG A 163 -0.91 -17.78 1.09
C ARG A 163 -0.44 -16.32 1.06
N ARG A 164 0.47 -15.96 1.95
CA ARG A 164 1.01 -14.60 2.00
C ARG A 164 1.65 -14.19 0.67
N SER A 165 2.32 -15.12 -0.01
CA SER A 165 2.95 -14.88 -1.31
C SER A 165 1.97 -14.58 -2.44
N SER A 166 0.68 -14.93 -2.27
CA SER A 166 -0.38 -14.61 -3.25
C SER A 166 -0.98 -13.22 -3.06
N LEU A 167 -0.54 -12.48 -2.05
CA LEU A 167 -1.11 -11.20 -1.64
C LEU A 167 -0.10 -10.07 -1.79
N VAL A 168 -0.58 -8.94 -2.25
CA VAL A 168 0.11 -7.64 -2.17
C VAL A 168 -0.70 -6.75 -1.23
N ILE A 169 -0.18 -6.55 -0.04
CA ILE A 169 -0.83 -5.75 1.00
C ILE A 169 -0.11 -4.43 1.11
N THR A 170 -0.87 -3.34 1.08
CA THR A 170 -0.34 -1.99 1.20
C THR A 170 -1.02 -1.23 2.33
N THR A 171 -0.26 -0.40 3.03
CA THR A 171 -0.78 0.52 4.03
C THR A 171 -0.11 1.88 3.93
N LYS A 172 -0.61 2.86 4.66
CA LYS A 172 -0.17 4.24 4.59
C LYS A 172 0.07 4.81 5.98
N LEU A 173 1.09 5.64 6.10
CA LEU A 173 1.51 6.27 7.35
C LEU A 173 1.46 7.80 7.22
N TYR A 174 0.86 8.44 8.18
CA TYR A 174 0.89 9.87 8.49
C TYR A 174 0.02 10.19 9.72
N TRP A 175 -1.21 9.69 9.73
CA TRP A 175 -2.25 10.02 10.70
C TRP A 175 -2.32 8.99 11.83
N GLY A 176 -1.22 8.87 12.62
CA GLY A 176 -1.10 7.84 13.64
C GLY A 176 -2.07 7.97 14.80
N GLY A 177 -2.10 9.13 15.43
CA GLY A 177 -2.92 9.39 16.58
C GLY A 177 -3.65 10.72 16.53
N LYS A 178 -4.30 11.08 17.63
CA LYS A 178 -5.01 12.35 17.75
C LYS A 178 -4.07 13.52 18.06
N ALA A 179 -2.99 13.25 18.78
CA ALA A 179 -2.02 14.27 19.14
C ALA A 179 -1.14 14.65 17.93
N GLU A 180 -0.77 15.92 17.88
CA GLU A 180 0.11 16.43 16.82
C GLU A 180 1.46 15.68 16.78
N THR A 181 1.98 15.29 17.92
CA THR A 181 3.25 14.55 18.06
C THR A 181 3.18 13.11 17.57
N GLU A 182 1.99 12.58 17.31
CA GLU A 182 1.74 11.21 16.82
C GLU A 182 1.46 11.17 15.31
N ARG A 183 1.70 12.27 14.61
CA ARG A 183 1.43 12.43 13.16
C ARG A 183 2.69 12.81 12.42
N GLY A 184 2.62 12.66 11.10
CA GLY A 184 3.67 13.08 10.18
C GLY A 184 4.55 11.94 9.69
N LEU A 185 5.67 12.31 9.10
CA LEU A 185 6.62 11.40 8.45
C LEU A 185 8.00 11.43 9.12
N SER A 186 8.06 11.76 10.40
CA SER A 186 9.30 11.60 11.16
C SER A 186 9.76 10.14 11.12
N ARG A 187 11.06 9.91 11.28
CA ARG A 187 11.62 8.56 11.44
C ARG A 187 10.88 7.78 12.53
N LYS A 188 10.61 8.46 13.65
CA LYS A 188 9.89 7.87 14.77
C LYS A 188 8.49 7.39 14.33
N HIS A 189 7.70 8.23 13.69
CA HIS A 189 6.35 7.85 13.29
C HIS A 189 6.34 6.80 12.18
N ILE A 190 7.24 6.88 11.21
CA ILE A 190 7.33 5.86 10.16
C ILE A 190 7.61 4.48 10.77
N ILE A 191 8.58 4.38 11.66
CA ILE A 191 8.97 3.08 12.26
C ILE A 191 7.88 2.59 13.22
N GLU A 192 7.45 3.40 14.15
CA GLU A 192 6.41 3.03 15.13
C GLU A 192 5.06 2.80 14.47
N GLY A 193 4.69 3.66 13.53
CA GLY A 193 3.44 3.56 12.78
C GLY A 193 3.37 2.26 11.97
N LEU A 194 4.43 1.90 11.28
CA LEU A 194 4.46 0.64 10.52
C LEU A 194 4.41 -0.58 11.46
N LYS A 195 5.13 -0.56 12.57
CA LYS A 195 5.01 -1.62 13.59
C LYS A 195 3.58 -1.77 14.09
N GLY A 196 2.90 -0.65 14.36
CA GLY A 196 1.49 -0.65 14.76
C GLY A 196 0.57 -1.22 13.68
N SER A 197 0.76 -0.84 12.43
CA SER A 197 0.01 -1.39 11.29
C SER A 197 0.21 -2.90 11.15
N LEU A 198 1.44 -3.38 11.22
CA LEU A 198 1.75 -4.81 11.16
C LEU A 198 1.10 -5.60 12.30
N GLN A 199 1.11 -5.04 13.51
CA GLN A 199 0.47 -5.65 14.66
C GLN A 199 -1.05 -5.75 14.47
N ARG A 200 -1.71 -4.67 13.98
CA ARG A 200 -3.14 -4.67 13.72
C ARG A 200 -3.52 -5.68 12.63
N MET A 201 -2.74 -5.77 11.59
CA MET A 201 -2.96 -6.72 10.48
C MET A 201 -2.47 -8.13 10.78
N GLN A 202 -1.73 -8.35 11.85
CA GLN A 202 -1.11 -9.64 12.19
C GLN A 202 -0.22 -10.16 11.06
N LEU A 203 0.55 -9.27 10.45
CA LEU A 203 1.47 -9.54 9.35
C LEU A 203 2.91 -9.23 9.79
N GLU A 204 3.88 -9.93 9.20
CA GLU A 204 5.30 -9.65 9.43
C GLU A 204 5.80 -8.50 8.55
N TYR A 205 5.19 -8.31 7.40
CA TYR A 205 5.54 -7.24 6.46
C TYR A 205 4.34 -6.81 5.62
N VAL A 206 4.42 -5.60 5.09
CA VAL A 206 3.58 -5.13 3.98
C VAL A 206 4.40 -5.12 2.69
N ASP A 207 3.75 -5.29 1.56
CA ASP A 207 4.44 -5.23 0.27
C ASP A 207 4.83 -3.80 -0.10
N VAL A 208 3.94 -2.85 0.14
CA VAL A 208 4.22 -1.43 -0.07
C VAL A 208 3.75 -0.62 1.14
N VAL A 209 4.61 0.23 1.66
CA VAL A 209 4.25 1.26 2.63
C VAL A 209 4.23 2.61 1.95
N PHE A 210 3.13 3.34 2.10
CA PHE A 210 2.96 4.68 1.52
C PHE A 210 3.14 5.78 2.56
N ALA A 211 3.80 6.86 2.16
CA ALA A 211 3.65 8.15 2.80
C ALA A 211 2.29 8.73 2.40
N ASN A 212 1.33 8.77 3.33
CA ASN A 212 -0.08 9.08 3.03
C ASN A 212 -0.30 10.49 2.48
N ARG A 213 0.59 11.40 2.83
CA ARG A 213 0.64 12.78 2.31
C ARG A 213 2.05 13.34 2.50
N PRO A 214 2.39 14.48 1.88
CA PRO A 214 3.66 15.14 2.16
C PRO A 214 3.70 15.71 3.58
N ASP A 215 4.91 15.83 4.14
CA ASP A 215 5.17 16.45 5.45
C ASP A 215 6.23 17.54 5.29
N SER A 216 5.81 18.79 5.26
CA SER A 216 6.70 19.94 5.12
C SER A 216 7.57 20.19 6.37
N ASN A 217 7.23 19.59 7.51
CA ASN A 217 7.96 19.73 8.77
C ASN A 217 9.07 18.69 8.94
N THR A 218 9.16 17.70 8.06
CA THR A 218 10.19 16.67 8.12
C THR A 218 11.12 16.79 6.91
N PRO A 219 12.45 16.79 7.12
CA PRO A 219 13.41 16.78 6.02
C PRO A 219 13.19 15.58 5.10
N MET A 220 13.29 15.78 3.80
CA MET A 220 13.10 14.70 2.82
C MET A 220 14.10 13.55 3.05
N GLU A 221 15.35 13.88 3.41
CA GLU A 221 16.35 12.86 3.72
C GLU A 221 15.93 11.94 4.87
N GLU A 222 15.32 12.48 5.92
CA GLU A 222 14.81 11.69 7.04
C GLU A 222 13.71 10.71 6.61
N ILE A 223 12.78 11.18 5.79
CA ILE A 223 11.70 10.33 5.24
C ILE A 223 12.28 9.18 4.43
N VAL A 224 13.16 9.48 3.49
CA VAL A 224 13.78 8.47 2.60
C VAL A 224 14.63 7.48 3.39
N ARG A 225 15.37 7.94 4.39
CA ARG A 225 16.16 7.07 5.28
C ARG A 225 15.27 6.15 6.11
N ALA A 226 14.17 6.66 6.64
CA ALA A 226 13.24 5.87 7.43
C ALA A 226 12.53 4.80 6.58
N MET A 227 12.12 5.15 5.37
CA MET A 227 11.53 4.18 4.43
C MET A 227 12.54 3.11 4.00
N THR A 228 13.78 3.50 3.74
CA THR A 228 14.86 2.56 3.46
C THR A 228 15.12 1.63 4.65
N TYR A 229 15.12 2.16 5.87
CA TYR A 229 15.31 1.38 7.08
C TYR A 229 14.24 0.29 7.26
N VAL A 230 12.95 0.62 7.13
CA VAL A 230 11.89 -0.36 7.31
C VAL A 230 11.91 -1.43 6.23
N ILE A 231 12.36 -1.11 5.02
CA ILE A 231 12.56 -2.09 3.95
C ILE A 231 13.74 -3.00 4.29
N ASN A 232 14.88 -2.45 4.71
CA ASN A 232 16.06 -3.23 5.08
C ASN A 232 15.81 -4.14 6.29
N GLN A 233 14.91 -3.76 7.19
CA GLN A 233 14.47 -4.59 8.31
C GLN A 233 13.43 -5.66 7.92
N GLY A 234 13.01 -5.71 6.67
CA GLY A 234 12.03 -6.68 6.20
C GLY A 234 10.58 -6.38 6.62
N MET A 235 10.30 -5.15 7.04
CA MET A 235 8.95 -4.73 7.43
C MET A 235 8.10 -4.27 6.24
N ALA A 236 8.74 -3.90 5.14
CA ALA A 236 8.14 -3.58 3.86
C ALA A 236 9.07 -4.00 2.73
N MET A 237 8.53 -4.22 1.53
CA MET A 237 9.31 -4.57 0.34
C MET A 237 9.62 -3.35 -0.53
N TYR A 238 8.65 -2.44 -0.62
CA TYR A 238 8.71 -1.20 -1.40
C TYR A 238 8.07 -0.08 -0.61
N TRP A 239 8.32 1.17 -1.03
CA TRP A 239 7.58 2.30 -0.54
C TRP A 239 7.10 3.20 -1.67
N GLY A 240 6.07 3.94 -1.40
CA GLY A 240 5.46 4.87 -2.33
C GLY A 240 4.96 6.13 -1.65
N THR A 241 4.40 7.00 -2.46
CA THR A 241 3.87 8.29 -2.05
C THR A 241 2.39 8.40 -2.36
N SER A 242 1.68 9.28 -1.67
CA SER A 242 0.29 9.61 -1.96
C SER A 242 0.09 11.11 -1.78
N ARG A 243 -0.62 11.74 -2.70
CA ARG A 243 -0.86 13.19 -2.74
C ARG A 243 0.39 14.06 -2.83
N TRP A 244 1.51 13.48 -3.21
CA TRP A 244 2.75 14.21 -3.43
C TRP A 244 2.75 14.87 -4.80
N THR A 245 3.35 16.05 -4.88
CA THR A 245 3.63 16.70 -6.17
C THR A 245 4.76 15.99 -6.90
N ALA A 246 4.84 16.18 -8.21
CA ALA A 246 5.96 15.68 -9.02
C ALA A 246 7.30 16.17 -8.48
N MET A 247 7.36 17.41 -8.03
CA MET A 247 8.57 18.02 -7.45
C MET A 247 9.00 17.29 -6.15
N GLU A 248 8.06 17.00 -5.26
CA GLU A 248 8.35 16.28 -4.02
C GLU A 248 8.81 14.84 -4.28
N ILE A 249 8.21 14.16 -5.24
CA ILE A 249 8.63 12.80 -5.66
C ILE A 249 10.04 12.83 -6.25
N MET A 250 10.34 13.80 -7.10
CA MET A 250 11.69 13.98 -7.66
C MET A 250 12.72 14.29 -6.58
N GLU A 251 12.39 15.09 -5.59
CA GLU A 251 13.27 15.37 -4.46
C GLU A 251 13.59 14.08 -3.68
N ALA A 252 12.58 13.27 -3.37
CA ALA A 252 12.79 11.99 -2.71
C ALA A 252 13.68 11.05 -3.53
N TYR A 253 13.48 11.00 -4.84
CA TYR A 253 14.33 10.21 -5.74
C TYR A 253 15.77 10.73 -5.76
N SER A 254 15.98 12.02 -5.83
CA SER A 254 17.31 12.65 -5.84
C SER A 254 18.07 12.37 -4.55
N VAL A 255 17.40 12.49 -3.40
CA VAL A 255 17.97 12.15 -2.09
C VAL A 255 18.35 10.66 -2.03
N ALA A 256 17.48 9.79 -2.50
CA ALA A 256 17.74 8.36 -2.52
C ALA A 256 18.99 8.02 -3.37
N ARG A 257 19.13 8.63 -4.53
CA ARG A 257 20.30 8.44 -5.41
C ARG A 257 21.57 9.00 -4.80
N GLN A 258 21.50 10.15 -4.17
CA GLN A 258 22.66 10.80 -3.55
C GLN A 258 23.26 9.98 -2.41
N PHE A 259 22.43 9.32 -1.62
CA PHE A 259 22.85 8.60 -0.42
C PHE A 259 22.74 7.07 -0.54
N ASN A 260 22.57 6.53 -1.75
CA ASN A 260 22.35 5.08 -1.98
C ASN A 260 21.22 4.48 -1.13
N LEU A 261 20.13 5.20 -1.08
CA LEU A 261 18.90 4.78 -0.40
C LEU A 261 17.88 4.26 -1.41
N ILE A 262 16.75 3.77 -0.93
CA ILE A 262 15.70 3.21 -1.78
C ILE A 262 14.70 4.31 -2.16
N PRO A 263 14.51 4.59 -3.46
CA PRO A 263 13.53 5.57 -3.92
C PRO A 263 12.10 5.00 -3.91
N PRO A 264 11.07 5.87 -3.94
CA PRO A 264 9.69 5.41 -4.07
C PRO A 264 9.44 4.77 -5.44
N VAL A 265 8.52 3.78 -5.49
CA VAL A 265 8.21 3.05 -6.73
C VAL A 265 6.91 3.48 -7.39
N CYS A 266 6.01 4.11 -6.64
CA CYS A 266 4.73 4.58 -7.18
C CYS A 266 4.16 5.75 -6.39
N GLU A 267 3.29 6.49 -7.06
CA GLU A 267 2.41 7.50 -6.45
C GLU A 267 0.98 6.98 -6.48
N GLN A 268 0.30 7.05 -5.33
CA GLN A 268 -1.12 6.75 -5.25
C GLN A 268 -1.93 8.02 -5.49
N ALA A 269 -2.70 8.07 -6.58
CA ALA A 269 -3.35 9.28 -7.07
C ALA A 269 -4.82 9.06 -7.39
N GLU A 270 -5.63 10.11 -7.19
CA GLU A 270 -6.99 10.13 -7.69
C GLU A 270 -7.00 10.17 -9.22
N TYR A 271 -7.81 9.29 -9.84
CA TYR A 271 -7.96 9.25 -11.29
C TYR A 271 -9.34 8.75 -11.69
N HIS A 272 -10.02 9.55 -12.48
CA HIS A 272 -11.30 9.24 -13.09
C HIS A 272 -11.60 10.21 -14.23
N LEU A 273 -12.73 10.04 -14.88
CA LEU A 273 -13.15 10.83 -16.06
C LEU A 273 -13.11 12.35 -15.86
N PHE A 274 -13.26 12.82 -14.61
CA PHE A 274 -13.28 14.25 -14.28
C PHE A 274 -12.02 14.72 -13.52
N GLN A 275 -11.04 13.84 -13.29
CA GLN A 275 -9.77 14.19 -12.63
C GLN A 275 -8.62 13.50 -13.36
N ARG A 276 -7.96 14.21 -14.27
CA ARG A 276 -7.06 13.61 -15.26
C ARG A 276 -5.63 14.14 -15.21
N GLU A 277 -5.44 15.40 -14.83
CA GLU A 277 -4.20 16.15 -15.00
C GLU A 277 -2.97 15.45 -14.43
N LYS A 278 -3.04 15.02 -13.19
CA LYS A 278 -1.89 14.42 -12.50
C LYS A 278 -1.43 13.13 -13.18
N VAL A 279 -2.36 12.24 -13.47
CA VAL A 279 -2.06 10.90 -13.99
C VAL A 279 -1.71 10.92 -15.49
N GLU A 280 -2.28 11.84 -16.26
CA GLU A 280 -2.06 11.89 -17.72
C GLU A 280 -0.95 12.85 -18.14
N VAL A 281 -0.57 13.84 -17.31
CA VAL A 281 0.46 14.83 -17.63
C VAL A 281 1.68 14.71 -16.73
N GLN A 282 1.51 14.76 -15.42
CA GLN A 282 2.64 14.83 -14.48
C GLN A 282 3.32 13.47 -14.26
N LEU A 283 2.56 12.43 -13.98
CA LEU A 283 3.10 11.11 -13.65
C LEU A 283 3.79 10.39 -14.83
N PRO A 284 3.36 10.51 -16.09
CA PRO A 284 4.06 9.88 -17.20
C PRO A 284 5.53 10.32 -17.31
N GLU A 285 5.84 11.57 -17.03
CA GLU A 285 7.22 12.07 -17.02
C GLU A 285 8.05 11.39 -15.92
N LEU A 286 7.48 11.24 -14.73
CA LEU A 286 8.13 10.53 -13.61
C LEU A 286 8.34 9.04 -13.93
N TYR A 287 7.39 8.41 -14.56
CA TYR A 287 7.53 7.00 -14.98
C TYR A 287 8.71 6.83 -15.95
N HIS A 288 8.82 7.69 -16.96
CA HIS A 288 9.94 7.64 -17.92
C HIS A 288 11.28 7.95 -17.28
N LYS A 289 11.36 9.00 -16.46
CA LYS A 289 12.62 9.46 -15.88
C LYS A 289 13.12 8.63 -14.72
N ILE A 290 12.23 8.21 -13.84
CA ILE A 290 12.59 7.62 -12.55
C ILE A 290 11.84 6.32 -12.23
N GLY A 291 11.01 5.84 -13.13
CA GLY A 291 10.31 4.57 -12.96
C GLY A 291 9.17 4.55 -11.93
N VAL A 292 8.70 5.71 -11.48
CA VAL A 292 7.57 5.82 -10.56
C VAL A 292 6.27 5.59 -11.32
N GLY A 293 5.54 4.54 -10.94
CA GLY A 293 4.23 4.21 -11.51
C GLY A 293 3.07 4.90 -10.82
N ALA A 294 1.87 4.64 -11.30
CA ALA A 294 0.64 5.13 -10.71
C ALA A 294 -0.21 3.97 -10.17
N MET A 295 -0.64 4.10 -8.92
CA MET A 295 -1.74 3.33 -8.34
C MET A 295 -2.88 4.31 -8.14
N THR A 296 -4.03 4.05 -8.74
CA THR A 296 -5.10 5.04 -8.74
C THR A 296 -6.28 4.63 -7.88
N TRP A 297 -6.97 5.62 -7.37
CA TRP A 297 -8.14 5.44 -6.53
C TRP A 297 -9.32 6.30 -7.01
N SER A 298 -10.50 5.97 -6.54
CA SER A 298 -11.76 6.66 -6.87
C SER A 298 -12.13 6.66 -8.37
N PRO A 299 -12.07 5.50 -9.06
CA PRO A 299 -12.37 5.44 -10.50
C PRO A 299 -13.81 5.88 -10.82
N LEU A 300 -14.71 5.83 -9.84
CA LEU A 300 -16.10 6.24 -9.95
C LEU A 300 -16.41 7.59 -9.29
N ALA A 301 -15.37 8.37 -8.95
CA ALA A 301 -15.51 9.70 -8.36
C ALA A 301 -16.46 9.72 -7.14
N CYS A 302 -16.20 8.88 -6.14
CA CYS A 302 -17.04 8.71 -4.94
C CYS A 302 -18.49 8.31 -5.26
N GLY A 303 -18.71 7.64 -6.36
CA GLY A 303 -20.01 7.15 -6.81
C GLY A 303 -20.76 8.09 -7.78
N ILE A 304 -20.23 9.28 -8.07
CA ILE A 304 -20.84 10.22 -9.04
C ILE A 304 -20.99 9.54 -10.41
N ILE A 305 -19.99 8.80 -10.86
CA ILE A 305 -19.95 8.18 -12.18
C ILE A 305 -20.91 6.98 -12.31
N THR A 306 -21.45 6.48 -11.23
CA THR A 306 -22.46 5.40 -11.30
C THR A 306 -23.81 5.85 -11.84
N GLY A 307 -24.06 7.15 -11.88
CA GLY A 307 -25.36 7.72 -12.25
C GLY A 307 -26.39 7.75 -11.11
N LYS A 308 -26.07 7.23 -9.94
CA LYS A 308 -27.02 7.14 -8.80
C LYS A 308 -27.47 8.50 -8.25
N TYR A 309 -26.79 9.57 -8.60
CA TYR A 309 -27.13 10.94 -8.17
C TYR A 309 -27.89 11.74 -9.24
N GLU A 310 -28.28 11.12 -10.33
CA GLU A 310 -28.99 11.78 -11.44
C GLU A 310 -30.28 12.45 -11.01
N ASN A 311 -31.06 11.79 -10.14
CA ASN A 311 -32.38 12.24 -9.67
C ASN A 311 -32.37 12.71 -8.20
N GLY A 312 -31.21 13.12 -7.69
CA GLY A 312 -31.03 13.55 -6.31
C GLY A 312 -30.09 12.65 -5.51
N ILE A 313 -30.07 12.85 -4.19
CA ILE A 313 -29.16 12.13 -3.30
C ILE A 313 -29.95 11.03 -2.57
N PRO A 314 -29.69 9.73 -2.86
CA PRO A 314 -30.32 8.64 -2.12
C PRO A 314 -29.92 8.66 -0.64
N GLU A 315 -30.86 8.36 0.26
CA GLU A 315 -30.64 8.36 1.71
C GLU A 315 -29.54 7.38 2.16
N SER A 316 -29.41 6.27 1.46
CA SER A 316 -28.40 5.22 1.74
C SER A 316 -27.04 5.49 1.09
N SER A 317 -26.85 6.62 0.40
CA SER A 317 -25.64 6.94 -0.32
C SER A 317 -24.58 7.59 0.57
N ARG A 318 -23.33 7.57 0.10
CA ARG A 318 -22.23 8.27 0.77
C ARG A 318 -22.48 9.77 0.90
N ALA A 319 -23.11 10.39 -0.09
CA ALA A 319 -23.38 11.82 -0.09
C ALA A 319 -24.45 12.24 0.94
N SER A 320 -25.25 11.32 1.47
CA SER A 320 -26.19 11.58 2.55
C SER A 320 -25.55 11.65 3.94
N MET A 321 -24.32 11.13 4.08
CA MET A 321 -23.59 11.10 5.35
C MET A 321 -23.07 12.49 5.73
N LYS A 322 -23.16 12.86 7.01
CA LYS A 322 -22.70 14.16 7.54
C LYS A 322 -21.23 14.47 7.21
N SER A 323 -20.37 13.46 7.23
CA SER A 323 -18.96 13.62 6.90
C SER A 323 -18.67 13.88 5.42
N TYR A 324 -19.68 13.77 4.56
CA TYR A 324 -19.59 13.95 3.10
C TYR A 324 -20.43 15.13 2.58
N GLN A 325 -20.62 16.15 3.40
CA GLN A 325 -21.32 17.37 3.00
C GLN A 325 -20.69 18.00 1.75
N TRP A 326 -19.38 18.01 1.64
CA TRP A 326 -18.63 18.47 0.48
C TRP A 326 -19.02 17.71 -0.81
N LEU A 327 -19.27 16.41 -0.72
CA LEU A 327 -19.70 15.60 -1.86
C LEU A 327 -21.12 15.97 -2.29
N LYS A 328 -21.99 16.19 -1.33
CA LYS A 328 -23.34 16.67 -1.58
C LYS A 328 -23.34 18.02 -2.31
N GLU A 329 -22.56 18.97 -1.82
CA GLU A 329 -22.40 20.29 -2.42
C GLU A 329 -21.88 20.20 -3.85
N LYS A 330 -20.87 19.33 -4.08
CA LYS A 330 -20.32 19.07 -5.41
C LYS A 330 -21.36 18.52 -6.38
N ILE A 331 -22.20 17.58 -5.95
CA ILE A 331 -23.23 16.96 -6.79
C ILE A 331 -24.30 17.98 -7.21
N VAL A 332 -24.74 18.82 -6.29
CA VAL A 332 -25.80 19.80 -6.56
C VAL A 332 -25.30 21.08 -7.22
N SER A 333 -24.00 21.27 -7.35
CA SER A 333 -23.40 22.42 -8.03
C SER A 333 -23.71 22.44 -9.52
N GLU A 334 -23.49 23.59 -10.18
CA GLU A 334 -23.62 23.71 -11.62
C GLU A 334 -22.67 22.76 -12.36
N ASP A 335 -21.42 22.65 -11.90
CA ASP A 335 -20.44 21.72 -12.44
C ASP A 335 -20.88 20.26 -12.26
N GLY A 336 -21.46 19.92 -11.12
CA GLY A 336 -22.05 18.61 -10.87
C GLY A 336 -23.17 18.25 -11.83
N ARG A 337 -24.03 19.21 -12.16
CA ARG A 337 -25.10 19.02 -13.16
C ARG A 337 -24.53 18.84 -14.57
N LYS A 338 -23.51 19.60 -14.95
CA LYS A 338 -22.81 19.42 -16.24
C LYS A 338 -22.16 18.04 -16.33
N GLN A 339 -21.57 17.56 -15.24
CA GLN A 339 -21.00 16.21 -15.17
C GLN A 339 -22.08 15.15 -15.35
N GLN A 340 -23.23 15.27 -14.71
CA GLN A 340 -24.35 14.35 -14.88
C GLN A 340 -24.86 14.31 -16.33
N ALA A 341 -24.92 15.44 -17.01
CA ALA A 341 -25.30 15.51 -18.43
C ALA A 341 -24.29 14.75 -19.31
N LYS A 342 -22.99 14.90 -19.06
CA LYS A 342 -21.92 14.15 -19.76
C LYS A 342 -22.02 12.65 -19.49
N LEU A 343 -22.35 12.25 -18.27
CA LEU A 343 -22.51 10.84 -17.91
C LEU A 343 -23.67 10.18 -18.66
N LYS A 344 -24.75 10.89 -18.92
CA LYS A 344 -25.83 10.40 -19.78
C LYS A 344 -25.38 10.11 -21.20
N GLU A 345 -24.58 10.99 -21.79
CA GLU A 345 -24.00 10.77 -23.12
C GLU A 345 -23.02 9.59 -23.12
N LEU A 346 -22.18 9.47 -22.08
CA LEU A 346 -21.26 8.35 -21.94
C LEU A 346 -21.96 7.02 -21.76
N ASN A 347 -23.15 7.01 -21.15
CA ASN A 347 -23.95 5.80 -20.99
C ASN A 347 -24.37 5.19 -22.35
N HIS A 348 -24.59 6.02 -23.38
CA HIS A 348 -24.84 5.53 -24.73
C HIS A 348 -23.64 4.77 -25.30
N ILE A 349 -22.42 5.21 -25.01
CA ILE A 349 -21.22 4.47 -25.41
C ILE A 349 -21.15 3.14 -24.67
N ALA A 350 -21.43 3.12 -23.37
CA ALA A 350 -21.46 1.88 -22.58
C ALA A 350 -22.47 0.88 -23.14
N GLU A 351 -23.68 1.33 -23.48
CA GLU A 351 -24.70 0.48 -24.10
C GLU A 351 -24.24 -0.10 -25.43
N LYS A 352 -23.60 0.68 -26.30
CA LYS A 352 -23.03 0.21 -27.57
C LYS A 352 -21.96 -0.87 -27.36
N LEU A 353 -21.18 -0.77 -26.29
CA LEU A 353 -20.15 -1.74 -25.95
C LEU A 353 -20.69 -2.95 -25.18
N GLY A 354 -21.98 -2.95 -24.82
CA GLY A 354 -22.59 -4.02 -24.04
C GLY A 354 -22.13 -4.07 -22.60
N CYS A 355 -21.84 -2.93 -21.99
CA CYS A 355 -21.40 -2.83 -20.60
C CYS A 355 -22.16 -1.74 -19.84
N THR A 356 -21.95 -1.67 -18.54
CA THR A 356 -22.49 -0.60 -17.69
C THR A 356 -21.59 0.63 -17.70
N LEU A 357 -22.12 1.78 -17.30
CA LEU A 357 -21.32 3.00 -17.17
C LEU A 357 -20.15 2.87 -16.17
N PRO A 358 -20.34 2.26 -14.97
CA PRO A 358 -19.22 1.99 -14.09
C PRO A 358 -18.13 1.11 -14.70
N GLN A 359 -18.51 0.07 -15.44
CA GLN A 359 -17.58 -0.79 -16.16
C GLN A 359 -16.80 -0.02 -17.22
N LEU A 360 -17.47 0.85 -17.98
CA LEU A 360 -16.82 1.72 -18.95
C LEU A 360 -15.79 2.64 -18.28
N ALA A 361 -16.17 3.27 -17.17
CA ALA A 361 -15.31 4.20 -16.45
C ALA A 361 -14.05 3.51 -15.87
N VAL A 362 -14.21 2.32 -15.31
CA VAL A 362 -13.07 1.55 -14.79
C VAL A 362 -12.17 1.08 -15.95
N ALA A 363 -12.73 0.58 -17.03
CA ALA A 363 -11.99 0.19 -18.22
C ALA A 363 -11.24 1.38 -18.84
N TRP A 364 -11.84 2.55 -18.84
CA TRP A 364 -11.19 3.78 -19.29
C TRP A 364 -9.94 4.12 -18.45
N CYS A 365 -10.03 3.97 -17.13
CA CYS A 365 -8.84 4.11 -16.26
C CYS A 365 -7.76 3.07 -16.60
N LEU A 366 -8.15 1.82 -16.82
CA LEU A 366 -7.24 0.71 -17.12
C LEU A 366 -6.58 0.81 -18.50
N ARG A 367 -7.20 1.50 -19.46
CA ARG A 367 -6.61 1.72 -20.78
C ARG A 367 -5.29 2.49 -20.73
N ASN A 368 -5.12 3.29 -19.69
CA ASN A 368 -3.87 4.00 -19.44
C ASN A 368 -2.83 3.02 -18.91
N GLU A 369 -1.90 2.63 -19.76
CA GLU A 369 -0.86 1.64 -19.44
C GLU A 369 0.11 2.12 -18.35
N GLY A 370 0.20 3.43 -18.12
CA GLY A 370 0.97 4.02 -17.01
C GLY A 370 0.35 3.79 -15.64
N VAL A 371 -0.91 3.36 -15.60
CA VAL A 371 -1.61 2.97 -14.36
C VAL A 371 -1.34 1.51 -14.07
N SER A 372 -0.60 1.23 -13.00
CA SER A 372 -0.27 -0.13 -12.59
C SER A 372 -1.47 -0.88 -12.02
N SER A 373 -2.28 -0.20 -11.23
CA SER A 373 -3.50 -0.77 -10.65
C SER A 373 -4.53 0.31 -10.36
N VAL A 374 -5.80 -0.03 -10.52
CA VAL A 374 -6.96 0.79 -10.16
C VAL A 374 -7.59 0.18 -8.91
N LEU A 375 -7.66 0.95 -7.83
CA LEU A 375 -8.28 0.52 -6.58
C LEU A 375 -9.78 0.72 -6.63
N LEU A 376 -10.51 -0.36 -6.48
CA LEU A 376 -11.96 -0.37 -6.34
C LEU A 376 -12.35 -0.13 -4.87
N GLY A 377 -13.35 0.68 -4.63
CA GLY A 377 -13.85 0.99 -3.28
C GLY A 377 -15.36 0.92 -3.26
N THR A 378 -15.90 -0.24 -3.04
CA THR A 378 -17.35 -0.46 -3.00
C THR A 378 -17.79 -1.04 -1.65
N SER A 379 -18.99 -0.73 -1.24
CA SER A 379 -19.65 -1.27 -0.05
C SER A 379 -20.58 -2.45 -0.35
N ASN A 380 -20.76 -2.78 -1.63
CA ASN A 380 -21.75 -3.77 -2.09
C ASN A 380 -21.09 -4.85 -2.93
N PRO A 381 -21.23 -6.14 -2.57
CA PRO A 381 -20.66 -7.26 -3.32
C PRO A 381 -21.09 -7.33 -4.79
N GLU A 382 -22.34 -6.97 -5.09
CA GLU A 382 -22.86 -6.96 -6.47
C GLU A 382 -22.19 -5.87 -7.31
N GLN A 383 -21.98 -4.69 -6.74
CA GLN A 383 -21.24 -3.61 -7.41
C GLN A 383 -19.76 -3.98 -7.63
N LEU A 384 -19.15 -4.69 -6.68
CA LEU A 384 -17.79 -5.17 -6.87
C LEU A 384 -17.69 -6.14 -8.05
N THR A 385 -18.60 -7.09 -8.15
CA THR A 385 -18.67 -8.03 -9.27
C THR A 385 -18.88 -7.30 -10.60
N GLU A 386 -19.76 -6.32 -10.63
CA GLU A 386 -19.97 -5.45 -11.79
C GLU A 386 -18.67 -4.74 -12.20
N ASN A 387 -18.00 -4.10 -11.25
CA ASN A 387 -16.77 -3.34 -11.50
C ASN A 387 -15.61 -4.26 -11.97
N LEU A 388 -15.52 -5.46 -11.44
CA LEU A 388 -14.55 -6.47 -11.88
C LEU A 388 -14.77 -6.89 -13.35
N GLY A 389 -16.00 -6.80 -13.83
CA GLY A 389 -16.36 -7.01 -15.22
C GLY A 389 -15.75 -6.01 -16.21
N ALA A 390 -15.18 -4.92 -15.74
CA ALA A 390 -14.47 -3.95 -16.58
C ALA A 390 -13.29 -4.57 -17.36
N ILE A 391 -12.74 -5.68 -16.87
CA ILE A 391 -11.67 -6.39 -17.56
C ILE A 391 -12.12 -6.86 -18.95
N GLN A 392 -13.37 -7.32 -19.10
CA GLN A 392 -13.91 -7.73 -20.38
C GLN A 392 -14.18 -6.55 -21.32
N VAL A 393 -14.34 -5.35 -20.77
CA VAL A 393 -14.54 -4.12 -21.53
C VAL A 393 -13.22 -3.57 -22.06
N LEU A 394 -12.13 -3.81 -21.36
CA LEU A 394 -10.81 -3.26 -21.69
C LEU A 394 -10.39 -3.50 -23.16
N PRO A 395 -10.55 -4.71 -23.75
CA PRO A 395 -10.22 -4.94 -25.17
C PRO A 395 -11.08 -4.13 -26.15
N LYS A 396 -12.24 -3.65 -25.70
CA LYS A 396 -13.17 -2.84 -26.51
C LYS A 396 -12.84 -1.34 -26.47
N MET A 397 -11.90 -0.92 -25.63
CA MET A 397 -11.43 0.46 -25.51
C MET A 397 -10.49 0.83 -26.64
N THR A 398 -11.03 0.90 -27.86
CA THR A 398 -10.30 1.30 -29.05
C THR A 398 -9.97 2.80 -29.01
N SER A 399 -9.03 3.25 -29.84
CA SER A 399 -8.72 4.67 -30.00
C SER A 399 -9.93 5.50 -30.42
N HIS A 400 -10.82 4.93 -31.21
CA HIS A 400 -12.08 5.57 -31.61
C HIS A 400 -13.01 5.79 -30.40
N VAL A 401 -13.21 4.76 -29.58
CA VAL A 401 -14.02 4.88 -28.36
C VAL A 401 -13.42 5.90 -27.39
N VAL A 402 -12.13 5.87 -27.19
CA VAL A 402 -11.43 6.87 -26.34
C VAL A 402 -11.59 8.28 -26.89
N SER A 403 -11.49 8.48 -28.20
CA SER A 403 -11.77 9.78 -28.82
C SER A 403 -13.20 10.27 -28.62
N GLU A 404 -14.20 9.38 -28.73
CA GLU A 404 -15.59 9.74 -28.46
C GLU A 404 -15.77 10.16 -27.00
N ILE A 405 -15.16 9.45 -26.06
CA ILE A 405 -15.20 9.78 -24.62
C ILE A 405 -14.55 11.15 -24.37
N ASP A 406 -13.38 11.39 -24.96
CA ASP A 406 -12.66 12.67 -24.82
C ASP A 406 -13.47 13.83 -25.38
N HIS A 407 -14.16 13.62 -26.51
CA HIS A 407 -15.04 14.63 -27.10
C HIS A 407 -16.21 15.00 -26.17
N ILE A 408 -16.87 14.01 -25.59
CA ILE A 408 -17.97 14.22 -24.64
C ILE A 408 -17.48 14.92 -23.37
N LEU A 409 -16.36 14.47 -22.81
CA LEU A 409 -15.80 15.03 -21.59
C LEU A 409 -15.31 16.46 -21.78
N GLY A 410 -14.65 16.76 -22.89
CA GLY A 410 -14.07 18.07 -23.18
C GLY A 410 -12.98 18.52 -22.20
N ASN A 411 -12.38 17.58 -21.46
CA ASN A 411 -11.41 17.87 -20.40
C ASN A 411 -10.07 17.18 -20.60
N ARG A 412 -9.77 16.76 -21.82
CA ARG A 412 -8.47 16.13 -22.11
C ARG A 412 -7.34 17.10 -21.78
N PRO A 413 -6.41 16.73 -20.86
CA PRO A 413 -5.31 17.60 -20.51
C PRO A 413 -4.36 17.80 -21.72
N TYR A 414 -3.81 19.01 -21.82
CA TYR A 414 -2.80 19.31 -22.81
C TYR A 414 -1.41 18.87 -22.30
N SER A 415 -0.73 18.05 -23.07
CA SER A 415 0.67 17.71 -22.83
C SER A 415 1.50 18.08 -24.05
N LYS A 416 2.61 18.79 -23.82
CA LYS A 416 3.58 19.13 -24.89
C LYS A 416 4.46 17.93 -25.27
N LYS A 417 4.47 16.88 -24.50
CA LYS A 417 5.32 15.69 -24.68
C LYS A 417 4.45 14.50 -24.99
N ASP A 418 4.77 13.82 -26.08
CA ASP A 418 4.21 12.51 -26.38
C ASP A 418 5.18 11.45 -25.83
N TYR A 419 4.76 10.74 -24.81
CA TYR A 419 5.54 9.67 -24.17
C TYR A 419 5.25 8.29 -24.77
N ARG A 420 4.56 8.24 -25.93
CA ARG A 420 4.15 6.98 -26.58
C ARG A 420 5.19 6.44 -27.57
N SER A 421 6.37 7.04 -27.61
CA SER A 421 7.48 6.55 -28.45
C SER A 421 8.40 5.60 -27.70
#